data_918984ae056b1eb3dc4dc0e0dde74a71
#
_entry.id   918984ae056b1eb3dc4dc0e0dde74a71
#
_cell.length_a   1.000
_cell.length_b   1.000
_cell.length_c   1.000
_cell.angle_alpha   90.00
_cell.angle_beta   90.00
_cell.angle_gamma   90.00
#
_symmetry.space_group_name_H-M   'P 1'
#
loop_
_entity.id
_entity.type
_entity.pdbx_description
1 polymer ?
#
loop_
_entity_poly.entity_id
_entity_poly.type
_entity_poly.pdbx_seq_one_letter_code
_entity_poly.pdbx_strand_id
1 'polypeptide(L)'
;MRVLWFAMTSSCYDIKNTGSWIEALEKIFKKYLPDAELGIAFEHQDEVFKVDREGVTYYPIHIQRTSSPKNNYELLRPHYLKVIEDFKPDIIHCFGTERWHYGLMAKEVIIPFVIHIMGFMNIYDPMDEIVLHEHDYIKYFKYNPIKYLIHKREYKTKQENQELERDVMTANKYFMGRTEWDKNIVKYYSPGSAYYHCEEAIREEIYNAPIKWTFHPRKKITLITIGNAGSLKGNEMMLRTAWLLKNQFHFDFEWFYTSNEYTLSFFENVVGIKHDDVNIKLIGRLDALEIAKQLADADFYIHPAIIDNSPNTVCEAQLIGTPIISTNAGGIPSLIEDEKTGFLYPYSEPHALAFKIMNLAGNKEELEKVSDNEYRVSHNRHNPENIAKDIYKIYNDIMSDYNTVQSDK
;
A
#
# COMPACT_ATOMS: atom_id res chain seq x y z
N MET A 1 -16.73 -12.02 20.31
CA MET A 1 -15.28 -11.80 20.08
C MET A 1 -15.02 -10.30 20.13
N ARG A 2 -14.04 -9.90 20.92
CA ARG A 2 -13.61 -8.49 21.07
C ARG A 2 -12.30 -8.29 20.33
N VAL A 3 -12.32 -7.55 19.24
CA VAL A 3 -11.15 -7.31 18.38
C VAL A 3 -10.68 -5.88 18.55
N LEU A 4 -9.40 -5.70 18.88
CA LEU A 4 -8.79 -4.38 19.00
C LEU A 4 -7.81 -4.17 17.82
N TRP A 5 -8.05 -3.14 17.04
CA TRP A 5 -7.16 -2.72 15.98
C TRP A 5 -6.19 -1.64 16.47
N PHE A 6 -4.90 -1.83 16.15
CA PHE A 6 -3.89 -0.79 16.23
C PHE A 6 -3.64 -0.28 14.82
N ALA A 7 -4.24 0.85 14.48
CA ALA A 7 -4.30 1.37 13.12
C ALA A 7 -3.38 2.57 12.92
N MET A 8 -2.85 2.70 11.71
CA MET A 8 -2.01 3.85 11.31
C MET A 8 -2.83 5.06 10.86
N THR A 9 -4.13 4.90 10.72
CA THR A 9 -5.08 5.94 10.30
C THR A 9 -6.27 5.96 11.25
N SER A 10 -6.98 7.07 11.27
CA SER A 10 -8.20 7.25 12.05
C SER A 10 -9.39 6.40 11.59
N SER A 11 -9.23 5.63 10.50
CA SER A 11 -10.30 4.84 9.88
C SER A 11 -11.56 5.68 9.65
N CYS A 12 -12.75 5.21 10.04
CA CYS A 12 -14.00 5.97 9.90
C CYS A 12 -14.21 7.05 10.98
N TYR A 13 -13.27 7.24 11.91
CA TYR A 13 -13.38 8.28 12.93
C TYR A 13 -13.39 9.69 12.32
N ASP A 14 -12.51 9.96 11.34
CA ASP A 14 -12.49 11.20 10.60
C ASP A 14 -13.34 11.11 9.34
N ILE A 15 -14.47 11.81 9.33
CA ILE A 15 -15.39 11.85 8.17
C ILE A 15 -14.72 12.35 6.88
N LYS A 16 -13.60 13.08 7.00
CA LYS A 16 -12.84 13.63 5.87
C LYS A 16 -11.78 12.68 5.29
N ASN A 17 -11.54 11.56 5.92
CA ASN A 17 -10.48 10.63 5.52
C ASN A 17 -11.04 9.57 4.56
N THR A 18 -11.38 10.00 3.37
CA THR A 18 -11.93 9.13 2.36
C THR A 18 -10.81 8.37 1.65
N GLY A 19 -10.80 7.04 1.77
CA GLY A 19 -10.07 6.19 0.85
C GLY A 19 -8.92 5.35 1.40
N SER A 20 -8.81 5.17 2.71
CA SER A 20 -7.90 4.17 3.27
C SER A 20 -8.55 2.79 3.21
N TRP A 21 -7.76 1.75 2.86
CA TRP A 21 -8.25 0.38 2.87
C TRP A 21 -8.65 -0.09 4.29
N ILE A 22 -8.09 0.50 5.36
CA ILE A 22 -8.49 0.24 6.76
C ILE A 22 -9.92 0.75 6.99
N GLU A 23 -10.29 1.90 6.41
CA GLU A 23 -11.67 2.40 6.42
C GLU A 23 -12.62 1.45 5.69
N ALA A 24 -12.22 0.96 4.51
CA ALA A 24 -13.00 -0.04 3.79
C ALA A 24 -13.17 -1.32 4.60
N LEU A 25 -12.11 -1.77 5.26
CA LEU A 25 -12.14 -2.95 6.13
C LEU A 25 -13.05 -2.76 7.35
N GLU A 26 -13.06 -1.58 7.97
CA GLU A 26 -13.97 -1.27 9.08
C GLU A 26 -15.44 -1.36 8.63
N LYS A 27 -15.78 -0.80 7.48
CA LYS A 27 -17.13 -0.88 6.90
C LYS A 27 -17.55 -2.34 6.65
N ILE A 28 -16.64 -3.15 6.10
CA ILE A 28 -16.84 -4.59 5.89
C ILE A 28 -17.04 -5.32 7.21
N PHE A 29 -16.17 -5.06 8.20
CA PHE A 29 -16.23 -5.68 9.51
C PHE A 29 -17.59 -5.43 10.19
N LYS A 30 -18.03 -4.17 10.24
CA LYS A 30 -19.34 -3.78 10.78
C LYS A 30 -20.51 -4.46 10.08
N LYS A 31 -20.47 -4.55 8.76
CA LYS A 31 -21.56 -5.07 7.93
C LYS A 31 -21.71 -6.59 8.05
N TYR A 32 -20.59 -7.31 8.04
CA TYR A 32 -20.60 -8.77 7.92
C TYR A 32 -20.26 -9.52 9.21
N LEU A 33 -19.76 -8.83 10.24
CA LEU A 33 -19.40 -9.41 11.54
C LEU A 33 -20.09 -8.64 12.70
N PRO A 34 -21.42 -8.50 12.68
CA PRO A 34 -22.16 -7.66 13.65
C PRO A 34 -22.06 -8.15 15.09
N ASP A 35 -21.75 -9.44 15.31
CA ASP A 35 -21.61 -10.03 16.64
C ASP A 35 -20.20 -9.84 17.24
N ALA A 36 -19.26 -9.26 16.49
CA ALA A 36 -17.92 -8.94 16.97
C ALA A 36 -17.85 -7.49 17.43
N GLU A 37 -17.33 -7.27 18.63
CA GLU A 37 -17.05 -5.92 19.15
C GLU A 37 -15.71 -5.43 18.58
N LEU A 38 -15.70 -4.23 18.00
CA LEU A 38 -14.53 -3.61 17.40
C LEU A 38 -14.08 -2.39 18.19
N GLY A 39 -12.81 -2.39 18.62
CA GLY A 39 -12.10 -1.22 19.11
C GLY A 39 -11.00 -0.82 18.11
N ILE A 40 -10.78 0.47 17.93
CA ILE A 40 -9.72 0.99 17.03
C ILE A 40 -8.92 2.07 17.77
N ALA A 41 -7.62 1.81 17.99
CA ALA A 41 -6.68 2.75 18.57
C ALA A 41 -5.74 3.29 17.48
N PHE A 42 -5.56 4.61 17.45
CA PHE A 42 -4.77 5.31 16.43
C PHE A 42 -4.24 6.62 16.97
N GLU A 43 -3.19 7.16 16.38
CA GLU A 43 -2.69 8.49 16.72
C GLU A 43 -3.61 9.57 16.15
N HIS A 44 -3.95 10.54 16.98
CA HIS A 44 -4.80 11.67 16.60
C HIS A 44 -4.44 12.93 17.40
N GLN A 45 -4.90 14.09 16.93
CA GLN A 45 -4.74 15.37 17.65
C GLN A 45 -5.76 15.57 18.78
N ASP A 46 -6.85 14.78 18.80
CA ASP A 46 -7.87 14.89 19.84
C ASP A 46 -7.35 14.34 21.16
N GLU A 47 -7.63 15.05 22.25
CA GLU A 47 -7.25 14.69 23.63
C GLU A 47 -8.37 13.91 24.36
N VAL A 48 -9.18 13.15 23.62
CA VAL A 48 -10.29 12.35 24.16
C VAL A 48 -9.83 10.90 24.29
N PHE A 49 -10.01 10.31 25.47
CA PHE A 49 -9.56 8.92 25.67
C PHE A 49 -10.36 7.91 24.85
N LYS A 50 -11.69 8.11 24.71
CA LYS A 50 -12.59 7.11 24.13
C LYS A 50 -13.82 7.77 23.51
N VAL A 51 -14.23 7.29 22.35
CA VAL A 51 -15.46 7.71 21.66
C VAL A 51 -16.16 6.49 21.10
N ASP A 52 -17.41 6.26 21.48
CA ASP A 52 -18.25 5.21 20.89
C ASP A 52 -19.08 5.81 19.75
N ARG A 53 -18.97 5.26 18.54
CA ARG A 53 -19.70 5.73 17.37
C ARG A 53 -20.06 4.55 16.47
N GLU A 54 -21.33 4.44 16.12
CA GLU A 54 -21.85 3.42 15.17
C GLU A 54 -21.40 1.98 15.47
N GLY A 55 -21.33 1.61 16.75
CA GLY A 55 -20.95 0.28 17.19
C GLY A 55 -19.44 0.00 17.23
N VAL A 56 -18.61 1.01 17.00
CA VAL A 56 -17.15 0.93 17.13
C VAL A 56 -16.68 1.83 18.29
N THR A 57 -15.75 1.31 19.08
CA THR A 57 -15.07 2.08 20.13
C THR A 57 -13.75 2.61 19.61
N TYR A 58 -13.63 3.92 19.49
CA TYR A 58 -12.42 4.59 19.03
C TYR A 58 -11.59 5.12 20.19
N TYR A 59 -10.28 4.97 20.09
CA TYR A 59 -9.30 5.45 21.04
C TYR A 59 -8.28 6.36 20.31
N PRO A 60 -8.60 7.66 20.13
CA PRO A 60 -7.62 8.61 19.60
C PRO A 60 -6.53 8.85 20.64
N ILE A 61 -5.27 8.74 20.23
CA ILE A 61 -4.11 8.87 21.11
C ILE A 61 -3.30 10.07 20.66
N HIS A 62 -3.20 11.08 21.54
CA HIS A 62 -2.40 12.25 21.29
C HIS A 62 -1.01 12.10 21.91
N ILE A 63 0.04 12.24 21.08
CA ILE A 63 1.42 12.36 21.54
C ILE A 63 2.16 13.45 20.76
N GLN A 64 3.15 14.05 21.41
CA GLN A 64 4.14 14.88 20.72
C GLN A 64 5.29 14.00 20.24
N ARG A 65 5.32 13.71 18.94
CA ARG A 65 6.38 12.89 18.35
C ARG A 65 7.75 13.55 18.42
N THR A 66 8.73 12.71 18.65
CA THR A 66 10.17 13.06 18.56
C THR A 66 10.73 12.59 17.20
N SER A 67 12.00 12.89 16.96
CA SER A 67 12.70 12.38 15.79
C SER A 67 13.24 10.94 15.96
N SER A 68 13.14 10.36 17.15
CA SER A 68 13.58 8.99 17.42
C SER A 68 12.37 8.05 17.46
N PRO A 69 12.32 7.05 16.56
CA PRO A 69 11.32 5.99 16.58
C PRO A 69 11.24 5.23 17.91
N LYS A 70 12.37 4.95 18.53
CA LYS A 70 12.42 4.30 19.86
C LYS A 70 11.73 5.14 20.93
N ASN A 71 12.01 6.44 20.98
CA ASN A 71 11.34 7.33 21.92
C ASN A 71 9.84 7.44 21.63
N ASN A 72 9.45 7.45 20.37
CA ASN A 72 8.03 7.49 20.00
C ASN A 72 7.30 6.23 20.45
N TYR A 73 7.91 5.06 20.34
CA TYR A 73 7.35 3.83 20.90
C TYR A 73 7.14 3.92 22.42
N GLU A 74 8.16 4.37 23.16
CA GLU A 74 8.06 4.53 24.62
C GLU A 74 6.99 5.55 25.04
N LEU A 75 6.76 6.61 24.25
CA LEU A 75 5.69 7.56 24.48
C LEU A 75 4.30 6.97 24.23
N LEU A 76 4.16 6.17 23.15
CA LEU A 76 2.89 5.53 22.78
C LEU A 76 2.50 4.37 23.70
N ARG A 77 3.46 3.59 24.12
CA ARG A 77 3.29 2.34 24.86
C ARG A 77 2.31 2.45 26.05
N PRO A 78 2.43 3.40 27.00
CA PRO A 78 1.52 3.48 28.14
C PRO A 78 0.06 3.77 27.72
N HIS A 79 -0.14 4.52 26.64
CA HIS A 79 -1.47 4.82 26.11
C HIS A 79 -2.14 3.57 25.55
N TYR A 80 -1.41 2.78 24.75
CA TYR A 80 -1.92 1.54 24.17
C TYR A 80 -2.15 0.46 25.22
N LEU A 81 -1.31 0.35 26.25
CA LEU A 81 -1.56 -0.55 27.38
C LEU A 81 -2.84 -0.20 28.13
N LYS A 82 -3.10 1.11 28.35
CA LYS A 82 -4.34 1.59 28.94
C LYS A 82 -5.56 1.27 28.08
N VAL A 83 -5.44 1.36 26.75
CA VAL A 83 -6.52 0.96 25.82
C VAL A 83 -6.79 -0.53 25.93
N ILE A 84 -5.74 -1.38 25.98
CA ILE A 84 -5.90 -2.83 26.17
C ILE A 84 -6.63 -3.15 27.46
N GLU A 85 -6.28 -2.47 28.56
CA GLU A 85 -6.92 -2.63 29.87
C GLU A 85 -8.40 -2.23 29.86
N ASP A 86 -8.76 -1.13 29.18
CA ASP A 86 -10.14 -0.65 29.06
C ASP A 86 -10.98 -1.53 28.12
N PHE A 87 -10.47 -1.83 26.93
CA PHE A 87 -11.21 -2.58 25.92
C PHE A 87 -11.29 -4.08 26.20
N LYS A 88 -10.25 -4.68 26.84
CA LYS A 88 -10.13 -6.12 27.15
C LYS A 88 -10.34 -7.00 25.92
N PRO A 89 -9.49 -6.89 24.90
CA PRO A 89 -9.65 -7.63 23.65
C PRO A 89 -9.34 -9.11 23.80
N ASP A 90 -9.99 -9.95 22.99
CA ASP A 90 -9.65 -11.35 22.80
C ASP A 90 -8.44 -11.50 21.86
N ILE A 91 -8.29 -10.57 20.92
CA ILE A 91 -7.21 -10.53 19.92
C ILE A 91 -6.88 -9.07 19.56
N ILE A 92 -5.60 -8.81 19.28
CA ILE A 92 -5.11 -7.51 18.80
C ILE A 92 -4.61 -7.65 17.36
N HIS A 93 -5.15 -6.83 16.46
CA HIS A 93 -4.74 -6.75 15.06
C HIS A 93 -3.94 -5.48 14.82
N CYS A 94 -2.65 -5.60 14.54
CA CYS A 94 -1.75 -4.49 14.26
C CYS A 94 -1.57 -4.31 12.74
N PHE A 95 -1.82 -3.10 12.24
CA PHE A 95 -1.62 -2.75 10.84
C PHE A 95 -0.21 -2.21 10.62
N GLY A 96 0.61 -2.98 9.88
CA GLY A 96 1.97 -2.63 9.49
C GLY A 96 3.04 -2.88 10.56
N THR A 97 4.27 -2.82 10.11
CA THR A 97 5.49 -2.91 10.91
C THR A 97 6.32 -1.62 10.85
N GLU A 98 5.96 -0.70 9.95
CA GLU A 98 6.85 0.31 9.42
C GLU A 98 7.11 1.50 10.35
N ARG A 99 6.15 1.95 11.15
CA ARG A 99 6.29 3.23 11.87
C ARG A 99 5.89 3.20 13.33
N TRP A 100 4.96 2.34 13.71
CA TRP A 100 4.34 2.44 15.03
C TRP A 100 4.83 1.37 16.00
N HIS A 101 5.38 0.30 15.46
CA HIS A 101 5.99 -0.81 16.21
C HIS A 101 5.11 -1.40 17.31
N TYR A 102 3.78 -1.26 17.17
CA TYR A 102 2.79 -1.74 18.15
C TYR A 102 2.95 -3.21 18.49
N GLY A 103 3.40 -4.02 17.54
CA GLY A 103 3.65 -5.43 17.72
C GLY A 103 4.69 -5.76 18.81
N LEU A 104 5.50 -4.78 19.26
CA LEU A 104 6.42 -4.99 20.38
C LEU A 104 5.69 -5.24 21.70
N MET A 105 4.46 -4.74 21.85
CA MET A 105 3.65 -4.94 23.06
C MET A 105 3.21 -6.38 23.25
N ALA A 106 3.34 -7.25 22.23
CA ALA A 106 3.12 -8.68 22.33
C ALA A 106 4.05 -9.37 23.38
N LYS A 107 5.16 -8.72 23.74
CA LYS A 107 6.08 -9.18 24.81
C LYS A 107 5.57 -8.89 26.22
N GLU A 108 4.56 -8.04 26.36
CA GLU A 108 4.14 -7.47 27.64
C GLU A 108 2.74 -7.91 28.08
N VAL A 109 1.92 -8.37 27.13
CA VAL A 109 0.53 -8.75 27.41
C VAL A 109 0.25 -10.19 26.99
N ILE A 110 -0.66 -10.85 27.72
CA ILE A 110 -1.06 -12.25 27.45
C ILE A 110 -2.32 -12.25 26.59
N ILE A 111 -2.18 -11.69 25.37
CA ILE A 111 -3.24 -11.60 24.37
C ILE A 111 -2.59 -11.90 23.02
N PRO A 112 -3.20 -12.69 22.11
CA PRO A 112 -2.63 -12.92 20.80
C PRO A 112 -2.61 -11.63 19.94
N PHE A 113 -1.47 -11.40 19.28
CA PHE A 113 -1.31 -10.34 18.28
C PHE A 113 -1.24 -10.97 16.89
N VAL A 114 -1.92 -10.37 15.93
CA VAL A 114 -1.68 -10.62 14.50
C VAL A 114 -1.15 -9.34 13.85
N ILE A 115 -0.03 -9.47 13.15
CA ILE A 115 0.60 -8.36 12.43
C ILE A 115 0.19 -8.44 10.95
N HIS A 116 -0.58 -7.46 10.49
CA HIS A 116 -0.97 -7.36 9.09
C HIS A 116 0.10 -6.60 8.31
N ILE A 117 0.79 -7.30 7.44
CA ILE A 117 1.90 -6.73 6.68
C ILE A 117 1.37 -5.75 5.63
N MET A 118 1.93 -4.54 5.64
CA MET A 118 1.67 -3.51 4.63
C MET A 118 2.90 -3.31 3.73
N GLY A 119 4.08 -3.26 4.31
CA GLY A 119 5.37 -3.15 3.66
C GLY A 119 6.50 -3.50 4.64
N PHE A 120 7.75 -3.32 4.21
CA PHE A 120 8.92 -3.60 5.01
C PHE A 120 9.97 -2.51 4.85
N MET A 121 10.26 -1.77 5.94
CA MET A 121 11.28 -0.72 5.94
C MET A 121 12.69 -1.30 5.74
N ASN A 122 12.92 -2.53 6.23
CA ASN A 122 14.19 -3.25 6.00
C ASN A 122 14.46 -3.56 4.51
N ILE A 123 13.45 -3.43 3.64
CA ILE A 123 13.60 -3.61 2.19
C ILE A 123 13.42 -2.28 1.45
N TYR A 124 12.42 -1.49 1.82
CA TYR A 124 12.12 -0.23 1.14
C TYR A 124 13.20 0.82 1.35
N ASP A 125 13.71 0.97 2.59
CA ASP A 125 14.73 2.00 2.87
C ASP A 125 16.06 1.76 2.13
N PRO A 126 16.62 0.52 2.08
CA PRO A 126 17.79 0.25 1.27
C PRO A 126 17.56 0.47 -0.23
N MET A 127 16.39 0.10 -0.76
CA MET A 127 16.05 0.36 -2.16
C MET A 127 15.93 1.85 -2.45
N ASP A 128 15.31 2.61 -1.55
CA ASP A 128 15.21 4.06 -1.62
C ASP A 128 16.60 4.73 -1.64
N GLU A 129 17.52 4.29 -0.79
CA GLU A 129 18.91 4.76 -0.78
C GLU A 129 19.65 4.46 -2.09
N ILE A 130 19.48 3.27 -2.66
CA ILE A 130 20.07 2.92 -3.96
C ILE A 130 19.57 3.85 -5.06
N VAL A 131 18.25 4.04 -5.15
CA VAL A 131 17.63 4.92 -6.15
C VAL A 131 18.10 6.37 -6.00
N LEU A 132 18.25 6.84 -4.77
CA LEU A 132 18.65 8.22 -4.50
C LEU A 132 20.16 8.45 -4.63
N HIS A 133 21.00 7.42 -4.44
CA HIS A 133 22.47 7.53 -4.52
C HIS A 133 23.03 7.43 -5.93
N GLU A 134 22.41 6.66 -6.82
CA GLU A 134 22.91 6.47 -8.18
C GLU A 134 22.88 7.75 -9.01
N HIS A 135 22.06 8.73 -8.66
CA HIS A 135 21.82 9.91 -9.48
C HIS A 135 21.98 11.23 -8.74
N ASP A 136 23.21 11.67 -8.49
CA ASP A 136 23.47 13.08 -8.14
C ASP A 136 22.74 13.63 -6.89
N TYR A 137 22.05 12.78 -6.09
CA TYR A 137 21.41 13.22 -4.85
C TYR A 137 22.47 13.82 -3.90
N ILE A 138 23.65 13.18 -3.85
CA ILE A 138 24.81 13.71 -3.12
C ILE A 138 25.25 15.05 -3.72
N LYS A 139 25.22 15.21 -5.04
CA LYS A 139 25.55 16.46 -5.72
C LYS A 139 24.51 17.54 -5.44
N TYR A 140 23.24 17.18 -5.39
CA TYR A 140 22.14 18.08 -5.00
C TYR A 140 22.30 18.54 -3.54
N PHE A 141 22.67 17.65 -2.60
CA PHE A 141 22.91 17.99 -1.20
C PHE A 141 24.27 18.66 -0.96
N LYS A 142 25.30 18.35 -1.74
CA LYS A 142 26.63 18.99 -1.63
C LYS A 142 26.56 20.51 -1.75
N TYR A 143 25.58 21.01 -2.49
CA TYR A 143 25.32 22.44 -2.63
C TYR A 143 24.35 23.01 -1.58
N ASN A 144 23.78 22.18 -0.71
CA ASN A 144 22.89 22.59 0.36
C ASN A 144 23.21 21.84 1.67
N PRO A 145 24.10 22.39 2.52
CA PRO A 145 24.55 21.72 3.73
C PRO A 145 23.42 21.46 4.73
N ILE A 146 22.38 22.28 4.74
CA ILE A 146 21.22 22.09 5.63
C ILE A 146 20.45 20.83 5.20
N LYS A 147 20.15 20.66 3.92
CA LYS A 147 19.50 19.46 3.39
C LYS A 147 20.33 18.21 3.61
N TYR A 148 21.66 18.30 3.49
CA TYR A 148 22.57 17.19 3.81
C TYR A 148 22.47 16.76 5.29
N LEU A 149 22.40 17.70 6.21
CA LEU A 149 22.23 17.40 7.64
C LEU A 149 20.87 16.79 7.95
N ILE A 150 19.81 17.27 7.28
CA ILE A 150 18.46 16.69 7.38
C ILE A 150 18.49 15.24 6.91
N HIS A 151 19.03 14.98 5.72
CA HIS A 151 19.15 13.62 5.17
C HIS A 151 19.94 12.68 6.09
N LYS A 152 21.05 13.15 6.65
CA LYS A 152 21.84 12.35 7.60
C LYS A 152 21.06 12.00 8.86
N ARG A 153 20.16 12.90 9.32
CA ARG A 153 19.27 12.64 10.44
C ARG A 153 18.16 11.65 10.05
N GLU A 154 17.59 11.80 8.86
CA GLU A 154 16.60 10.88 8.32
C GLU A 154 17.16 9.46 8.17
N TYR A 155 18.40 9.33 7.70
CA TYR A 155 19.08 8.03 7.59
C TYR A 155 19.18 7.33 8.95
N LYS A 156 19.54 8.04 10.02
CA LYS A 156 19.57 7.49 11.38
C LYS A 156 18.16 7.04 11.82
N THR A 157 17.15 7.84 11.54
CA THR A 157 15.75 7.51 11.83
C THR A 157 15.29 6.25 11.08
N LYS A 158 15.68 6.11 9.81
CA LYS A 158 15.43 4.89 9.02
C LYS A 158 16.07 3.66 9.67
N GLN A 159 17.34 3.76 10.08
CA GLN A 159 18.03 2.64 10.77
C GLN A 159 17.32 2.23 12.07
N GLU A 160 16.89 3.18 12.90
CA GLU A 160 16.14 2.88 14.13
C GLU A 160 14.79 2.19 13.80
N ASN A 161 14.07 2.63 12.75
CA ASN A 161 12.84 1.97 12.31
C ASN A 161 13.09 0.54 11.85
N GLN A 162 14.16 0.30 11.08
CA GLN A 162 14.51 -1.03 10.61
C GLN A 162 14.88 -1.99 11.76
N GLU A 163 15.56 -1.50 12.81
CA GLU A 163 15.84 -2.28 14.01
C GLU A 163 14.54 -2.66 14.73
N LEU A 164 13.66 -1.69 14.98
CA LEU A 164 12.37 -1.92 15.63
C LEU A 164 11.46 -2.83 14.82
N GLU A 165 11.47 -2.72 13.49
CA GLU A 165 10.73 -3.64 12.61
C GLU A 165 11.23 -5.09 12.78
N ARG A 166 12.54 -5.34 12.81
CA ARG A 166 13.09 -6.67 13.10
C ARG A 166 12.67 -7.19 14.46
N ASP A 167 12.64 -6.30 15.46
CA ASP A 167 12.17 -6.64 16.81
C ASP A 167 10.67 -7.00 16.83
N VAL A 168 9.83 -6.29 16.08
CA VAL A 168 8.41 -6.64 15.88
C VAL A 168 8.28 -8.01 15.22
N MET A 169 9.05 -8.25 14.15
CA MET A 169 9.00 -9.52 13.41
C MET A 169 9.37 -10.71 14.28
N THR A 170 10.37 -10.55 15.15
CA THR A 170 10.83 -11.63 16.05
C THR A 170 9.98 -11.78 17.31
N ALA A 171 9.25 -10.74 17.71
CA ALA A 171 8.39 -10.74 18.89
C ALA A 171 7.04 -11.45 18.66
N ASN A 172 6.62 -11.61 17.41
CA ASN A 172 5.29 -12.07 17.05
C ASN A 172 5.32 -13.45 16.39
N LYS A 173 4.26 -14.21 16.62
CA LYS A 173 4.05 -15.55 16.06
C LYS A 173 3.08 -15.56 14.89
N TYR A 174 2.14 -14.63 14.83
CA TYR A 174 1.06 -14.62 13.85
C TYR A 174 1.15 -13.41 12.95
N PHE A 175 1.16 -13.67 11.64
CA PHE A 175 1.23 -12.67 10.61
C PHE A 175 0.12 -12.87 9.59
N MET A 176 -0.35 -11.78 9.00
CA MET A 176 -1.33 -11.74 7.95
C MET A 176 -0.81 -10.88 6.80
N GLY A 177 -1.05 -11.29 5.58
CA GLY A 177 -0.63 -10.53 4.39
C GLY A 177 -1.28 -11.07 3.13
N ARG A 178 -0.83 -10.58 1.97
CA ARG A 178 -1.56 -10.74 0.71
C ARG A 178 -0.74 -11.35 -0.42
N THR A 179 0.57 -11.40 -0.27
CA THR A 179 1.47 -11.75 -1.36
C THR A 179 2.45 -12.86 -0.97
N GLU A 180 2.91 -13.63 -1.92
CA GLU A 180 4.00 -14.58 -1.66
C GLU A 180 5.30 -13.85 -1.28
N TRP A 181 5.46 -12.61 -1.74
CA TRP A 181 6.61 -11.78 -1.38
C TRP A 181 6.64 -11.45 0.11
N ASP A 182 5.54 -10.93 0.67
CA ASP A 182 5.49 -10.61 2.09
C ASP A 182 5.53 -11.85 2.98
N LYS A 183 4.89 -12.95 2.57
CA LYS A 183 4.99 -14.26 3.23
C LYS A 183 6.44 -14.75 3.31
N ASN A 184 7.20 -14.66 2.23
CA ASN A 184 8.59 -15.09 2.20
C ASN A 184 9.46 -14.24 3.12
N ILE A 185 9.23 -12.93 3.18
CA ILE A 185 9.96 -12.02 4.09
C ILE A 185 9.61 -12.32 5.54
N VAL A 186 8.32 -12.53 5.85
CA VAL A 186 7.90 -12.95 7.19
C VAL A 186 8.63 -14.23 7.58
N LYS A 187 8.67 -15.24 6.72
CA LYS A 187 9.35 -16.50 7.00
C LYS A 187 10.86 -16.36 7.14
N TYR A 188 11.47 -15.39 6.48
CA TYR A 188 12.89 -15.08 6.64
C TYR A 188 13.19 -14.50 8.03
N TYR A 189 12.42 -13.51 8.48
CA TYR A 189 12.64 -12.85 9.78
C TYR A 189 12.08 -13.64 10.96
N SER A 190 11.01 -14.40 10.76
CA SER A 190 10.31 -15.20 11.79
C SER A 190 9.98 -16.60 11.28
N PRO A 191 10.97 -17.51 11.12
CA PRO A 191 10.77 -18.84 10.50
C PRO A 191 9.72 -19.71 11.19
N GLY A 192 9.58 -19.56 12.51
CA GLY A 192 8.61 -20.32 13.33
C GLY A 192 7.19 -19.73 13.36
N SER A 193 6.96 -18.60 12.71
CA SER A 193 5.66 -17.92 12.74
C SER A 193 4.61 -18.62 11.87
N ALA A 194 3.33 -18.40 12.17
CA ALA A 194 2.21 -18.70 11.28
C ALA A 194 1.93 -17.48 10.39
N TYR A 195 1.71 -17.75 9.10
CA TYR A 195 1.32 -16.74 8.13
C TYR A 195 -0.05 -17.09 7.54
N TYR A 196 -0.97 -16.14 7.59
CA TYR A 196 -2.32 -16.24 7.07
C TYR A 196 -2.47 -15.32 5.86
N HIS A 197 -2.95 -15.89 4.75
CA HIS A 197 -3.32 -15.07 3.60
C HIS A 197 -4.69 -14.43 3.83
N CYS A 198 -4.80 -13.14 3.61
CA CYS A 198 -6.05 -12.40 3.66
C CYS A 198 -6.03 -11.27 2.63
N GLU A 199 -7.02 -11.24 1.78
CA GLU A 199 -7.11 -10.24 0.72
C GLU A 199 -7.49 -8.84 1.27
N GLU A 200 -7.19 -7.82 0.48
CA GLU A 200 -7.38 -6.43 0.87
C GLU A 200 -8.79 -5.92 0.59
N ALA A 201 -9.35 -5.23 1.56
CA ALA A 201 -10.60 -4.50 1.37
C ALA A 201 -10.38 -3.27 0.46
N ILE A 202 -11.07 -3.20 -0.64
CA ILE A 202 -11.04 -2.05 -1.54
C ILE A 202 -12.27 -1.17 -1.28
N ARG A 203 -12.11 0.13 -1.49
CA ARG A 203 -13.18 1.12 -1.31
C ARG A 203 -14.45 0.69 -2.04
N GLU A 204 -15.58 0.77 -1.33
CA GLU A 204 -16.88 0.35 -1.86
C GLU A 204 -17.25 1.08 -3.16
N GLU A 205 -16.87 2.35 -3.27
CA GLU A 205 -17.09 3.20 -4.43
C GLU A 205 -16.39 2.69 -5.70
N ILE A 206 -15.24 2.01 -5.55
CA ILE A 206 -14.53 1.35 -6.65
C ILE A 206 -15.08 -0.04 -6.89
N TYR A 207 -15.25 -0.85 -5.82
CA TYR A 207 -15.73 -2.23 -5.94
C TYR A 207 -17.12 -2.30 -6.59
N ASN A 208 -18.02 -1.38 -6.25
CA ASN A 208 -19.39 -1.29 -6.79
C ASN A 208 -19.51 -0.25 -7.91
N ALA A 209 -18.41 0.23 -8.48
CA ALA A 209 -18.48 1.24 -9.54
C ALA A 209 -19.33 0.72 -10.73
N PRO A 210 -20.35 1.48 -11.18
CA PRO A 210 -21.18 1.07 -12.31
C PRO A 210 -20.48 1.32 -13.66
N ILE A 211 -19.16 1.23 -13.67
CA ILE A 211 -18.29 1.57 -14.79
C ILE A 211 -17.31 0.39 -14.95
N LYS A 212 -17.17 -0.10 -16.17
CA LYS A 212 -16.19 -1.10 -16.57
C LYS A 212 -15.44 -0.58 -17.78
N TRP A 213 -14.15 -0.89 -17.86
CA TRP A 213 -13.34 -0.60 -19.02
C TRP A 213 -13.88 -1.32 -20.28
N THR A 214 -13.78 -0.66 -21.42
CA THR A 214 -14.06 -1.21 -22.75
C THR A 214 -13.00 -0.74 -23.71
N PHE A 215 -12.71 -1.52 -24.73
CA PHE A 215 -11.72 -1.16 -25.72
C PHE A 215 -12.07 0.16 -26.44
N HIS A 216 -11.07 1.05 -26.54
CA HIS A 216 -11.18 2.35 -27.18
C HIS A 216 -10.48 2.38 -28.54
N PRO A 217 -11.20 2.41 -29.68
CA PRO A 217 -10.58 2.44 -31.01
C PRO A 217 -10.08 3.85 -31.32
N ARG A 218 -9.01 4.29 -30.67
CA ARG A 218 -8.41 5.62 -30.84
C ARG A 218 -6.96 5.52 -31.36
N LYS A 219 -6.50 6.55 -32.09
CA LYS A 219 -5.11 6.62 -32.58
C LYS A 219 -4.15 7.08 -31.47
N LYS A 220 -4.58 8.06 -30.70
CA LYS A 220 -3.80 8.61 -29.59
C LYS A 220 -4.08 7.79 -28.33
N ILE A 221 -3.06 7.09 -27.84
CA ILE A 221 -3.16 6.20 -26.70
C ILE A 221 -3.17 7.00 -25.39
N THR A 222 -4.10 6.67 -24.52
CA THR A 222 -4.24 7.28 -23.19
C THR A 222 -3.69 6.40 -22.11
N LEU A 223 -2.65 6.87 -21.42
CA LEU A 223 -2.02 6.20 -20.29
C LEU A 223 -2.42 6.90 -18.99
N ILE A 224 -2.55 6.13 -17.90
CA ILE A 224 -2.76 6.70 -16.57
C ILE A 224 -1.85 6.04 -15.53
N THR A 225 -1.30 6.86 -14.64
CA THR A 225 -0.61 6.44 -13.42
C THR A 225 -1.26 7.11 -12.22
N ILE A 226 -1.63 6.33 -11.21
CA ILE A 226 -2.26 6.81 -9.99
C ILE A 226 -1.30 6.63 -8.82
N GLY A 227 -1.06 7.70 -8.07
CA GLY A 227 -0.19 7.67 -6.90
C GLY A 227 0.54 9.00 -6.65
N ASN A 228 1.38 8.99 -5.62
CA ASN A 228 2.25 10.12 -5.29
C ASN A 228 3.63 9.92 -5.91
N ALA A 229 4.35 11.02 -6.14
CA ALA A 229 5.73 11.00 -6.61
C ALA A 229 6.74 10.63 -5.50
N GLY A 230 6.63 9.42 -4.94
CA GLY A 230 7.66 8.85 -4.05
C GLY A 230 8.81 8.25 -4.85
N SER A 231 9.99 8.13 -4.25
CA SER A 231 11.20 7.58 -4.89
C SER A 231 11.01 6.19 -5.46
N LEU A 232 10.32 5.32 -4.73
CA LEU A 232 10.05 3.94 -5.14
C LEU A 232 8.87 3.79 -6.12
N LYS A 233 8.17 4.89 -6.46
CA LYS A 233 6.98 4.86 -7.33
C LYS A 233 7.30 4.98 -8.83
N GLY A 234 8.59 4.92 -9.21
CA GLY A 234 9.01 4.82 -10.60
C GLY A 234 8.85 6.08 -11.45
N ASN A 235 8.93 7.28 -10.82
CA ASN A 235 8.80 8.54 -11.53
C ASN A 235 9.86 8.73 -12.62
N GLU A 236 11.09 8.32 -12.35
CA GLU A 236 12.17 8.33 -13.34
C GLU A 236 11.85 7.42 -14.54
N MET A 237 11.36 6.21 -14.24
CA MET A 237 10.92 5.24 -15.25
C MET A 237 9.85 5.83 -16.18
N MET A 238 8.83 6.48 -15.58
CA MET A 238 7.75 7.14 -16.31
C MET A 238 8.29 8.23 -17.24
N LEU A 239 9.12 9.14 -16.73
CA LEU A 239 9.71 10.24 -17.52
C LEU A 239 10.57 9.73 -18.68
N ARG A 240 11.44 8.74 -18.42
CA ARG A 240 12.30 8.14 -19.48
C ARG A 240 11.49 7.38 -20.53
N THR A 241 10.47 6.63 -20.11
CA THR A 241 9.57 5.92 -21.04
C THR A 241 8.78 6.89 -21.90
N ALA A 242 8.24 7.94 -21.32
CA ALA A 242 7.52 8.97 -22.06
C ALA A 242 8.43 9.70 -23.08
N TRP A 243 9.68 9.95 -22.70
CA TRP A 243 10.68 10.51 -23.61
C TRP A 243 10.96 9.59 -24.81
N LEU A 244 11.14 8.28 -24.56
CA LEU A 244 11.35 7.29 -25.63
C LEU A 244 10.14 7.23 -26.58
N LEU A 245 8.95 7.09 -26.03
CA LEU A 245 7.71 7.06 -26.82
C LEU A 245 7.58 8.29 -27.72
N LYS A 246 7.79 9.48 -27.19
CA LYS A 246 7.65 10.72 -27.94
C LYS A 246 8.77 10.98 -28.94
N ASN A 247 10.03 10.94 -28.46
CA ASN A 247 11.17 11.48 -29.22
C ASN A 247 11.89 10.42 -30.07
N GLN A 248 11.90 9.17 -29.63
CA GLN A 248 12.58 8.09 -30.36
C GLN A 248 11.61 7.33 -31.27
N PHE A 249 10.41 7.01 -30.75
CA PHE A 249 9.45 6.18 -31.49
C PHE A 249 8.35 7.00 -32.19
N HIS A 250 8.25 8.28 -31.93
CA HIS A 250 7.21 9.18 -32.47
C HIS A 250 5.81 8.60 -32.30
N PHE A 251 5.57 7.94 -31.15
CA PHE A 251 4.31 7.32 -30.80
C PHE A 251 3.33 8.38 -30.28
N ASP A 252 2.07 8.33 -30.74
CA ASP A 252 1.05 9.29 -30.35
C ASP A 252 0.33 8.86 -29.06
N PHE A 253 0.62 9.53 -27.96
CA PHE A 253 0.05 9.25 -26.64
C PHE A 253 -0.13 10.51 -25.80
N GLU A 254 -0.94 10.37 -24.74
CA GLU A 254 -0.93 11.25 -23.59
C GLU A 254 -0.93 10.40 -22.29
N TRP A 255 -0.28 10.91 -21.27
CA TRP A 255 -0.11 10.20 -20.00
C TRP A 255 -0.60 11.06 -18.84
N PHE A 256 -1.70 10.67 -18.22
CA PHE A 256 -2.23 11.32 -17.04
C PHE A 256 -1.57 10.81 -15.77
N TYR A 257 -1.23 11.71 -14.85
CA TYR A 257 -0.62 11.35 -13.58
C TYR A 257 -1.26 12.14 -12.43
N THR A 258 -1.72 11.43 -11.37
CA THR A 258 -2.41 12.03 -10.21
C THR A 258 -1.45 12.67 -9.20
N SER A 259 -0.31 13.15 -9.61
CA SER A 259 0.68 13.84 -8.77
C SER A 259 0.63 15.36 -8.94
N ASN A 260 1.56 16.07 -8.32
CA ASN A 260 1.73 17.51 -8.43
C ASN A 260 3.18 17.87 -8.81
N GLU A 261 3.36 19.08 -9.32
CA GLU A 261 4.67 19.58 -9.79
C GLU A 261 5.76 19.55 -8.70
N TYR A 262 5.40 19.89 -7.46
CA TYR A 262 6.38 19.98 -6.37
C TYR A 262 7.10 18.64 -6.14
N THR A 263 6.35 17.55 -6.11
CA THR A 263 6.91 16.21 -5.89
C THR A 263 7.61 15.64 -7.12
N LEU A 264 7.12 15.94 -8.33
CA LEU A 264 7.73 15.44 -9.57
C LEU A 264 9.01 16.21 -9.96
N SER A 265 9.11 17.49 -9.61
CA SER A 265 10.24 18.37 -9.99
C SER A 265 11.61 17.84 -9.58
N PHE A 266 11.68 17.08 -8.48
CA PHE A 266 12.93 16.44 -8.06
C PHE A 266 13.41 15.44 -9.13
N PHE A 267 12.55 14.53 -9.57
CA PHE A 267 12.87 13.50 -10.57
C PHE A 267 13.13 14.12 -11.94
N GLU A 268 12.40 15.16 -12.32
CA GLU A 268 12.67 15.92 -13.55
C GLU A 268 14.09 16.49 -13.57
N ASN A 269 14.54 17.03 -12.43
CA ASN A 269 15.90 17.57 -12.32
C ASN A 269 16.97 16.46 -12.35
N VAL A 270 16.65 15.27 -11.80
CA VAL A 270 17.55 14.11 -11.82
C VAL A 270 17.72 13.58 -13.25
N VAL A 271 16.63 13.41 -14.00
CA VAL A 271 16.67 12.82 -15.34
C VAL A 271 16.87 13.84 -16.46
N GLY A 272 16.68 15.13 -16.17
CA GLY A 272 16.78 16.22 -17.17
C GLY A 272 15.61 16.23 -18.17
N ILE A 273 14.45 15.67 -17.79
CA ILE A 273 13.26 15.58 -18.64
C ILE A 273 12.08 16.24 -17.90
N LYS A 274 11.43 17.20 -18.54
CA LYS A 274 10.23 17.84 -18.01
C LYS A 274 8.99 17.06 -18.45
N HIS A 275 8.02 16.89 -17.55
CA HIS A 275 6.78 16.17 -17.82
C HIS A 275 5.99 16.77 -19.00
N ASP A 276 5.92 18.10 -19.09
CA ASP A 276 5.25 18.81 -20.19
C ASP A 276 5.91 18.54 -21.55
N ASP A 277 7.24 18.38 -21.57
CA ASP A 277 7.99 18.10 -22.79
C ASP A 277 7.74 16.69 -23.34
N VAL A 278 7.15 15.79 -22.55
CA VAL A 278 6.97 14.37 -22.89
C VAL A 278 5.53 13.88 -22.77
N ASN A 279 4.56 14.75 -22.99
CA ASN A 279 3.13 14.45 -23.01
C ASN A 279 2.55 13.87 -21.68
N ILE A 280 3.21 14.10 -20.54
CA ILE A 280 2.67 13.78 -19.23
C ILE A 280 1.86 14.97 -18.72
N LYS A 281 0.65 14.73 -18.24
CA LYS A 281 -0.26 15.73 -17.69
C LYS A 281 -0.55 15.45 -16.23
N LEU A 282 -0.23 16.40 -15.35
CA LEU A 282 -0.56 16.30 -13.94
C LEU A 282 -2.02 16.68 -13.72
N ILE A 283 -2.81 15.77 -13.16
CA ILE A 283 -4.25 15.93 -12.92
C ILE A 283 -4.61 16.07 -11.43
N GLY A 284 -3.59 16.07 -10.56
CA GLY A 284 -3.80 16.23 -9.13
C GLY A 284 -4.51 15.06 -8.45
N ARG A 285 -4.99 15.31 -7.24
CA ARG A 285 -5.70 14.28 -6.45
C ARG A 285 -7.14 14.15 -6.94
N LEU A 286 -7.58 12.93 -7.14
CA LEU A 286 -8.92 12.55 -7.56
C LEU A 286 -9.66 11.81 -6.43
N ASP A 287 -10.98 11.90 -6.41
CA ASP A 287 -11.82 11.05 -5.58
C ASP A 287 -11.99 9.64 -6.18
N ALA A 288 -12.69 8.75 -5.48
CA ALA A 288 -12.85 7.36 -5.90
C ALA A 288 -13.59 7.21 -7.24
N LEU A 289 -14.66 7.99 -7.44
CA LEU A 289 -15.45 7.91 -8.68
C LEU A 289 -14.71 8.55 -9.85
N GLU A 290 -13.98 9.62 -9.62
CA GLU A 290 -13.10 10.23 -10.61
C GLU A 290 -11.99 9.26 -11.04
N ILE A 291 -11.38 8.54 -10.08
CA ILE A 291 -10.41 7.48 -10.36
C ILE A 291 -11.03 6.38 -11.23
N ALA A 292 -12.22 5.87 -10.86
CA ALA A 292 -12.91 4.85 -11.65
C ALA A 292 -13.17 5.31 -13.10
N LYS A 293 -13.58 6.54 -13.29
CA LYS A 293 -13.79 7.14 -14.63
C LYS A 293 -12.50 7.25 -15.42
N GLN A 294 -11.44 7.76 -14.80
CA GLN A 294 -10.13 7.90 -15.44
C GLN A 294 -9.53 6.54 -15.83
N LEU A 295 -9.67 5.54 -14.96
CA LEU A 295 -9.25 4.16 -15.25
C LEU A 295 -10.06 3.58 -16.41
N ALA A 296 -11.38 3.73 -16.41
CA ALA A 296 -12.22 3.20 -17.48
C ALA A 296 -11.97 3.89 -18.84
N ASP A 297 -11.56 5.15 -18.85
CA ASP A 297 -11.27 5.91 -20.09
C ASP A 297 -9.83 5.73 -20.59
N ALA A 298 -8.89 5.28 -19.77
CA ALA A 298 -7.52 5.02 -20.19
C ALA A 298 -7.41 3.74 -21.03
N ASP A 299 -6.48 3.70 -21.98
CA ASP A 299 -6.13 2.45 -22.68
C ASP A 299 -5.29 1.52 -21.78
N PHE A 300 -4.43 2.10 -20.94
CA PHE A 300 -3.60 1.36 -19.99
C PHE A 300 -3.45 2.09 -18.66
N TYR A 301 -3.55 1.34 -17.57
CA TYR A 301 -3.01 1.75 -16.28
C TYR A 301 -1.54 1.32 -16.18
N ILE A 302 -0.64 2.28 -15.95
CA ILE A 302 0.79 2.03 -15.81
C ILE A 302 1.19 2.13 -14.35
N HIS A 303 1.75 1.03 -13.81
CA HIS A 303 2.32 0.98 -12.46
C HIS A 303 3.83 0.77 -12.51
N PRO A 304 4.63 1.85 -12.60
CA PRO A 304 6.06 1.75 -12.86
C PRO A 304 6.90 1.62 -11.58
N ALA A 305 6.30 1.27 -10.44
CA ALA A 305 6.97 1.22 -9.15
C ALA A 305 8.19 0.29 -9.17
N ILE A 306 9.28 0.73 -8.54
CA ILE A 306 10.52 -0.05 -8.42
C ILE A 306 10.28 -1.27 -7.54
N ILE A 307 9.51 -1.09 -6.49
CA ILE A 307 9.04 -2.14 -5.60
C ILE A 307 7.71 -1.70 -4.95
N ASP A 308 6.79 -2.63 -4.81
CA ASP A 308 5.56 -2.45 -4.04
C ASP A 308 5.09 -3.81 -3.51
N ASN A 309 4.34 -3.84 -2.40
CA ASN A 309 3.79 -5.10 -1.89
C ASN A 309 2.46 -5.43 -2.58
N SER A 310 1.41 -4.72 -2.21
CA SER A 310 0.07 -4.90 -2.76
C SER A 310 -0.56 -3.50 -2.97
N PRO A 311 -0.23 -2.83 -4.09
CA PRO A 311 -0.71 -1.48 -4.34
C PRO A 311 -2.22 -1.47 -4.63
N ASN A 312 -2.97 -0.74 -3.81
CA ASN A 312 -4.42 -0.57 -3.99
C ASN A 312 -4.79 -0.09 -5.38
N THR A 313 -3.94 0.76 -5.98
CA THR A 313 -4.20 1.31 -7.31
C THR A 313 -4.14 0.26 -8.43
N VAL A 314 -3.35 -0.81 -8.26
CA VAL A 314 -3.37 -1.99 -9.13
C VAL A 314 -4.68 -2.75 -8.94
N CYS A 315 -5.09 -2.99 -7.68
CA CYS A 315 -6.35 -3.66 -7.37
C CYS A 315 -7.57 -2.88 -7.88
N GLU A 316 -7.53 -1.54 -7.76
CA GLU A 316 -8.57 -0.64 -8.27
C GLU A 316 -8.65 -0.69 -9.81
N ALA A 317 -7.52 -0.69 -10.51
CA ALA A 317 -7.48 -0.83 -11.97
C ALA A 317 -8.03 -2.19 -12.42
N GLN A 318 -7.69 -3.28 -11.73
CA GLN A 318 -8.23 -4.61 -12.00
C GLN A 318 -9.75 -4.68 -11.80
N LEU A 319 -10.28 -4.01 -10.76
CA LEU A 319 -11.72 -3.96 -10.50
C LEU A 319 -12.49 -3.18 -11.57
N ILE A 320 -11.87 -2.22 -12.21
CA ILE A 320 -12.44 -1.51 -13.36
C ILE A 320 -12.21 -2.28 -14.67
N GLY A 321 -11.25 -3.23 -14.67
CA GLY A 321 -10.85 -4.00 -15.84
C GLY A 321 -9.96 -3.21 -16.81
N THR A 322 -9.24 -2.20 -16.30
CA THR A 322 -8.33 -1.39 -17.13
C THR A 322 -7.04 -2.18 -17.38
N PRO A 323 -6.65 -2.49 -18.61
CA PRO A 323 -5.44 -3.26 -18.88
C PRO A 323 -4.21 -2.67 -18.19
N ILE A 324 -3.55 -3.48 -17.34
CA ILE A 324 -2.45 -3.04 -16.50
C ILE A 324 -1.12 -3.41 -17.14
N ILE A 325 -0.17 -2.45 -17.15
CA ILE A 325 1.24 -2.74 -17.41
C ILE A 325 2.03 -2.35 -16.16
N SER A 326 2.64 -3.32 -15.50
CA SER A 326 3.33 -3.12 -14.23
C SER A 326 4.71 -3.74 -14.20
N THR A 327 5.55 -3.29 -13.28
CA THR A 327 6.84 -3.92 -13.00
C THR A 327 6.65 -5.31 -12.38
N ASN A 328 7.56 -6.22 -12.71
CA ASN A 328 7.67 -7.53 -12.06
C ASN A 328 8.54 -7.42 -10.81
N ALA A 329 8.01 -6.79 -9.74
CA ALA A 329 8.78 -6.51 -8.53
C ALA A 329 7.92 -6.60 -7.26
N GLY A 330 8.54 -6.98 -6.14
CA GLY A 330 7.87 -7.10 -4.86
C GLY A 330 6.71 -8.09 -4.87
N GLY A 331 5.56 -7.68 -4.35
CA GLY A 331 4.35 -8.49 -4.29
C GLY A 331 3.47 -8.42 -5.55
N ILE A 332 3.79 -7.57 -6.52
CA ILE A 332 2.98 -7.37 -7.74
C ILE A 332 2.70 -8.68 -8.50
N PRO A 333 3.66 -9.63 -8.65
CA PRO A 333 3.40 -10.92 -9.29
C PRO A 333 2.38 -11.81 -8.58
N SER A 334 2.02 -11.50 -7.34
CA SER A 334 0.90 -12.17 -6.65
C SER A 334 -0.46 -11.61 -7.06
N LEU A 335 -0.51 -10.39 -7.59
CA LEU A 335 -1.71 -9.71 -8.05
C LEU A 335 -1.96 -9.89 -9.55
N ILE A 336 -0.88 -9.97 -10.33
CA ILE A 336 -0.90 -9.99 -11.80
C ILE A 336 -0.25 -11.28 -12.31
N GLU A 337 -1.02 -12.09 -13.01
CA GLU A 337 -0.51 -13.19 -13.83
C GLU A 337 -0.24 -12.64 -15.24
N ASP A 338 1.06 -12.64 -15.65
CA ASP A 338 1.52 -12.01 -16.89
C ASP A 338 0.75 -12.55 -18.11
N GLU A 339 0.32 -11.63 -19.00
CA GLU A 339 -0.47 -11.89 -20.21
C GLU A 339 -1.88 -12.52 -19.97
N LYS A 340 -2.29 -12.64 -18.69
CA LYS A 340 -3.61 -13.16 -18.33
C LYS A 340 -4.49 -12.16 -17.56
N THR A 341 -3.92 -11.50 -16.55
CA THR A 341 -4.61 -10.52 -15.72
C THR A 341 -3.83 -9.19 -15.63
N GLY A 342 -3.09 -8.88 -16.67
CA GLY A 342 -2.22 -7.72 -16.82
C GLY A 342 -0.92 -8.11 -17.50
N PHE A 343 0.00 -7.16 -17.64
CA PHE A 343 1.26 -7.33 -18.31
C PHE A 343 2.41 -6.91 -17.40
N LEU A 344 3.42 -7.76 -17.28
CA LEU A 344 4.59 -7.50 -16.47
C LEU A 344 5.80 -7.14 -17.33
N TYR A 345 6.66 -6.26 -16.82
CA TYR A 345 7.95 -5.95 -17.42
C TYR A 345 9.04 -5.83 -16.33
N PRO A 346 10.34 -6.04 -16.68
CA PRO A 346 11.42 -5.86 -15.71
C PRO A 346 11.53 -4.42 -15.24
N TYR A 347 11.70 -4.21 -13.94
CA TYR A 347 11.92 -2.87 -13.42
C TYR A 347 13.23 -2.27 -13.99
N SER A 348 13.36 -0.93 -14.01
CA SER A 348 14.55 -0.22 -14.52
C SER A 348 14.78 -0.30 -16.03
N GLU A 349 13.81 -0.80 -16.80
CA GLU A 349 13.92 -0.90 -18.26
C GLU A 349 12.86 -0.05 -18.98
N PRO A 350 13.10 1.26 -19.19
CA PRO A 350 12.13 2.13 -19.86
C PRO A 350 11.84 1.71 -21.31
N HIS A 351 12.82 1.08 -21.99
CA HIS A 351 12.62 0.51 -23.33
C HIS A 351 11.60 -0.63 -23.30
N ALA A 352 11.71 -1.54 -22.32
CA ALA A 352 10.79 -2.67 -22.21
C ALA A 352 9.34 -2.18 -21.98
N LEU A 353 9.15 -1.16 -21.12
CA LEU A 353 7.84 -0.55 -20.93
C LEU A 353 7.34 0.12 -22.22
N ALA A 354 8.17 0.91 -22.90
CA ALA A 354 7.80 1.56 -24.15
C ALA A 354 7.39 0.54 -25.23
N PHE A 355 8.16 -0.52 -25.42
CA PHE A 355 7.82 -1.58 -26.38
C PHE A 355 6.55 -2.33 -26.01
N LYS A 356 6.33 -2.62 -24.72
CA LYS A 356 5.10 -3.30 -24.27
C LYS A 356 3.88 -2.43 -24.55
N ILE A 357 3.93 -1.12 -24.27
CA ILE A 357 2.86 -0.16 -24.62
C ILE A 357 2.59 -0.18 -26.14
N MET A 358 3.63 -0.02 -26.96
CA MET A 358 3.49 0.05 -28.41
C MET A 358 2.94 -1.25 -29.02
N ASN A 359 3.38 -2.41 -28.54
CA ASN A 359 2.96 -3.70 -29.06
C ASN A 359 1.51 -4.05 -28.70
N LEU A 360 1.07 -3.60 -27.53
CA LEU A 360 -0.30 -3.85 -27.05
C LEU A 360 -1.30 -2.82 -27.58
N ALA A 361 -0.83 -1.64 -27.96
CA ALA A 361 -1.69 -0.58 -28.46
C ALA A 361 -2.48 -1.03 -29.69
N GLY A 362 -3.81 -0.97 -29.60
CA GLY A 362 -4.70 -1.39 -30.69
C GLY A 362 -4.97 -2.89 -30.81
N ASN A 363 -4.33 -3.73 -29.99
CA ASN A 363 -4.61 -5.18 -29.97
C ASN A 363 -5.90 -5.46 -29.17
N LYS A 364 -7.04 -5.21 -29.81
CA LYS A 364 -8.36 -5.31 -29.18
C LYS A 364 -8.60 -6.67 -28.53
N GLU A 365 -8.32 -7.76 -29.25
CA GLU A 365 -8.65 -9.13 -28.78
C GLU A 365 -7.89 -9.46 -27.49
N GLU A 366 -6.61 -9.15 -27.42
CA GLU A 366 -5.77 -9.41 -26.26
C GLU A 366 -6.16 -8.53 -25.07
N LEU A 367 -6.41 -7.22 -25.31
CA LEU A 367 -6.79 -6.28 -24.26
C LEU A 367 -8.17 -6.59 -23.66
N GLU A 368 -9.18 -6.93 -24.48
CA GLU A 368 -10.49 -7.34 -23.99
C GLU A 368 -10.40 -8.64 -23.18
N LYS A 369 -9.62 -9.61 -23.63
CA LYS A 369 -9.39 -10.88 -22.91
C LYS A 369 -8.75 -10.65 -21.55
N VAL A 370 -7.69 -9.83 -21.48
CA VAL A 370 -7.01 -9.52 -20.22
C VAL A 370 -7.93 -8.74 -19.29
N SER A 371 -8.62 -7.72 -19.81
CA SER A 371 -9.61 -6.93 -19.07
C SER A 371 -10.70 -7.80 -18.43
N ASP A 372 -11.31 -8.70 -19.18
CA ASP A 372 -12.35 -9.60 -18.66
C ASP A 372 -11.81 -10.54 -17.59
N ASN A 373 -10.60 -11.06 -17.75
CA ASN A 373 -9.97 -11.95 -16.78
C ASN A 373 -9.64 -11.21 -15.47
N GLU A 374 -8.98 -10.05 -15.55
CA GLU A 374 -8.59 -9.29 -14.35
C GLU A 374 -9.83 -8.78 -13.61
N TYR A 375 -10.85 -8.29 -14.31
CA TYR A 375 -12.12 -7.89 -13.74
C TYR A 375 -12.77 -9.04 -12.93
N ARG A 376 -12.87 -10.22 -13.51
CA ARG A 376 -13.45 -11.39 -12.84
C ARG A 376 -12.64 -11.86 -11.64
N VAL A 377 -11.31 -11.93 -11.78
CA VAL A 377 -10.42 -12.38 -10.72
C VAL A 377 -10.42 -11.39 -9.55
N SER A 378 -10.35 -10.07 -9.83
CA SER A 378 -10.32 -9.03 -8.79
C SER A 378 -11.64 -8.94 -8.02
N HIS A 379 -12.79 -9.04 -8.67
CA HIS A 379 -14.10 -9.05 -8.00
C HIS A 379 -14.27 -10.25 -7.07
N ASN A 380 -13.72 -11.41 -7.41
CA ASN A 380 -13.70 -12.55 -6.50
C ASN A 380 -12.73 -12.34 -5.35
N ARG A 381 -11.51 -11.83 -5.64
CA ARG A 381 -10.46 -11.56 -4.66
C ARG A 381 -10.89 -10.54 -3.61
N HIS A 382 -11.46 -9.44 -4.04
CA HIS A 382 -11.86 -8.33 -3.18
C HIS A 382 -13.33 -8.38 -2.75
N ASN A 383 -13.96 -9.57 -2.81
CA ASN A 383 -15.34 -9.72 -2.35
C ASN A 383 -15.44 -9.40 -0.85
N PRO A 384 -16.23 -8.40 -0.45
CA PRO A 384 -16.26 -7.93 0.95
C PRO A 384 -16.71 -9.01 1.95
N GLU A 385 -17.68 -9.83 1.56
CA GLU A 385 -18.18 -10.90 2.43
C GLU A 385 -17.14 -12.00 2.64
N ASN A 386 -16.39 -12.36 1.59
CA ASN A 386 -15.33 -13.36 1.68
C ASN A 386 -14.19 -12.84 2.57
N ILE A 387 -13.76 -11.58 2.40
CA ILE A 387 -12.74 -10.96 3.24
C ILE A 387 -13.15 -10.98 4.72
N ALA A 388 -14.41 -10.63 5.03
CA ALA A 388 -14.91 -10.68 6.40
C ALA A 388 -14.87 -12.10 6.98
N LYS A 389 -15.32 -13.11 6.23
CA LYS A 389 -15.28 -14.52 6.63
C LYS A 389 -13.85 -15.01 6.87
N ASP A 390 -12.92 -14.65 5.99
CA ASP A 390 -11.52 -15.05 6.09
C ASP A 390 -10.87 -14.43 7.33
N ILE A 391 -11.05 -13.14 7.57
CA ILE A 391 -10.54 -12.47 8.76
C ILE A 391 -11.12 -13.09 10.03
N TYR A 392 -12.42 -13.36 10.08
CA TYR A 392 -13.06 -13.96 11.24
C TYR A 392 -12.51 -15.35 11.52
N LYS A 393 -12.33 -16.16 10.46
CA LYS A 393 -11.70 -17.47 10.56
C LYS A 393 -10.28 -17.38 11.07
N ILE A 394 -9.46 -16.48 10.51
CA ILE A 394 -8.07 -16.26 10.93
C ILE A 394 -8.00 -15.90 12.41
N TYR A 395 -8.86 -15.00 12.88
CA TYR A 395 -8.89 -14.64 14.31
C TYR A 395 -9.21 -15.85 15.20
N ASN A 396 -10.19 -16.67 14.82
CA ASN A 396 -10.52 -17.89 15.58
C ASN A 396 -9.38 -18.91 15.57
N ASP A 397 -8.73 -19.14 14.43
CA ASP A 397 -7.59 -20.04 14.29
C ASP A 397 -6.44 -19.60 15.20
N ILE A 398 -6.12 -18.29 15.21
CA ILE A 398 -5.09 -17.69 16.07
C ILE A 398 -5.41 -17.85 17.55
N MET A 399 -6.64 -17.54 17.96
CA MET A 399 -7.04 -17.65 19.37
C MET A 399 -6.99 -19.11 19.84
N SER A 400 -7.41 -20.06 19.00
CA SER A 400 -7.36 -21.48 19.30
C SER A 400 -5.92 -21.99 19.48
N ASP A 401 -5.03 -21.65 18.53
CA ASP A 401 -3.60 -22.03 18.62
C ASP A 401 -2.92 -21.35 19.82
N TYR A 402 -3.22 -20.08 20.09
CA TYR A 402 -2.65 -19.36 21.24
C TYR A 402 -3.03 -20.00 22.57
N ASN A 403 -4.31 -20.36 22.75
CA ASN A 403 -4.79 -20.98 23.97
C ASN A 403 -4.18 -22.38 24.19
N THR A 404 -4.00 -23.16 23.12
CA THR A 404 -3.32 -24.47 23.18
C THR A 404 -1.89 -24.31 23.66
N VAL A 405 -1.13 -23.36 23.09
CA VAL A 405 0.26 -23.09 23.47
C VAL A 405 0.39 -22.58 24.92
N GLN A 406 -0.61 -21.87 25.44
CA GLN A 406 -0.59 -21.40 26.83
C GLN A 406 -0.94 -22.51 27.83
N SER A 407 -1.78 -23.50 27.45
CA SER A 407 -2.12 -24.64 28.30
C SER A 407 -1.00 -25.66 28.44
N ASP A 408 -0.05 -25.66 27.48
CA ASP A 408 1.12 -26.58 27.49
C ASP A 408 2.36 -26.02 28.24
N LYS A 409 2.25 -24.77 28.76
CA LYS A 409 3.28 -24.11 29.59
C LYS A 409 2.94 -24.15 31.08
#